data_4c96b35cb8a0cd9f7bfdf401876ee5c3
#
_entry.id   4c96b35cb8a0cd9f7bfdf401876ee5c3
#
_cell.length_a   1.000
_cell.length_b   1.000
_cell.length_c   1.000
_cell.angle_alpha   90.00
_cell.angle_beta   90.00
_cell.angle_gamma   90.00
#
_symmetry.space_group_name_H-M   'P 1'
#
loop_
_entity.id
_entity.type
_entity.pdbx_description
1 polymer ?
#
loop_
_entity_poly.entity_id
_entity_poly.type
_entity_poly.pdbx_seq_one_letter_code
_entity_poly.pdbx_strand_id
1 'polypeptide(L)'
;MKITPHIHRKLWLNAILKTFALLSLLIAAAWLSTRYHTQTDLTANQNNTLSPVSIKVLQKLSAPIQIHVLISDPSLRQQIADLLAQYQRVKPSITIDYSDPKAHPELSKKYHLSSVGAVVVEYKGKHEKITYLDENSLTNTLLQLASSRDIWLSFLTGHGERSLEGQANFDLGLFGAELQKRGIHPQSLNLAKTGAIPDNSSLLVLTEPGVALLPAEMQQITNYLEHGGNLLLLTDPERSFLHPLLHHLGLKKLSGQLLGSQSSLYGVDNPGFILISQYPSHPVTTAFKDMTIFPGVAVLQNTESSEFNLHTLLQSDTQAWLESDPATADSQFDADSPDQMGPLDFAYSLTRTLKTGQQQRIIVIGDADFLANAYLNNVGNLELGLRIIQWLTHNDQFIDIPARDSVGKSLHFNDLTLGLLSTFFLILLPLIFLVSGFYIWRKRKQN
;
A
#
# COMPACT_ATOMS: atom_id res chain seq x y z
N MET A 1 21.20 -50.54 -61.89
CA MET A 1 22.18 -49.45 -62.06
C MET A 1 23.37 -49.74 -61.14
N LYS A 2 24.56 -50.10 -61.68
CA LYS A 2 25.72 -50.39 -60.90
C LYS A 2 26.31 -49.05 -60.35
N ILE A 3 26.24 -48.84 -59.07
CA ILE A 3 26.77 -47.63 -58.40
C ILE A 3 28.30 -47.70 -58.49
N THR A 4 28.86 -46.83 -59.34
CA THR A 4 30.34 -46.72 -59.42
C THR A 4 30.97 -46.16 -58.16
N PRO A 5 32.19 -46.55 -57.78
CA PRO A 5 32.85 -46.14 -56.53
C PRO A 5 32.94 -44.61 -56.34
N HIS A 6 32.92 -43.88 -57.46
CA HIS A 6 32.96 -42.41 -57.48
C HIS A 6 31.64 -41.76 -56.99
N ILE A 7 30.48 -42.39 -57.30
CA ILE A 7 29.15 -41.93 -56.88
C ILE A 7 28.96 -42.20 -55.36
N HIS A 8 29.48 -43.35 -54.90
CA HIS A 8 29.44 -43.71 -53.48
C HIS A 8 30.25 -42.72 -52.59
N ARG A 9 31.41 -42.29 -53.07
CA ARG A 9 32.26 -41.32 -52.39
C ARG A 9 31.64 -39.93 -52.34
N LYS A 10 30.94 -39.48 -53.40
CA LYS A 10 30.17 -38.21 -53.45
C LYS A 10 28.96 -38.24 -52.53
N LEU A 11 28.22 -39.33 -52.45
CA LEU A 11 27.07 -39.48 -51.55
C LEU A 11 27.51 -39.52 -50.13
N TRP A 12 28.60 -40.18 -49.80
CA TRP A 12 29.20 -40.26 -48.44
C TRP A 12 29.73 -38.88 -48.00
N LEU A 13 30.43 -38.14 -48.85
CA LEU A 13 30.90 -36.78 -48.57
C LEU A 13 29.73 -35.82 -48.32
N ASN A 14 28.69 -35.89 -49.16
CA ASN A 14 27.48 -35.09 -48.99
C ASN A 14 26.72 -35.42 -47.68
N ALA A 15 26.70 -36.69 -47.30
CA ALA A 15 26.11 -37.10 -46.03
C ALA A 15 26.90 -36.53 -44.82
N ILE A 16 28.23 -36.64 -44.85
CA ILE A 16 29.08 -36.06 -43.83
C ILE A 16 28.92 -34.53 -43.73
N LEU A 17 28.90 -33.86 -44.89
CA LEU A 17 28.74 -32.37 -44.93
C LEU A 17 27.40 -31.95 -44.35
N LYS A 18 26.31 -32.67 -44.67
CA LYS A 18 24.99 -32.42 -44.12
C LYS A 18 24.91 -32.67 -42.63
N THR A 19 25.56 -33.75 -42.12
CA THR A 19 25.62 -34.06 -40.69
C THR A 19 26.41 -33.01 -39.95
N PHE A 20 27.55 -32.57 -40.51
CA PHE A 20 28.34 -31.50 -39.93
C PHE A 20 27.59 -30.15 -39.92
N ALA A 21 26.90 -29.79 -40.98
CA ALA A 21 26.07 -28.61 -41.05
C ALA A 21 24.93 -28.64 -40.00
N LEU A 22 24.27 -29.78 -39.82
CA LEU A 22 23.25 -29.98 -38.82
C LEU A 22 23.81 -29.83 -37.38
N LEU A 23 24.98 -30.46 -37.15
CA LEU A 23 25.65 -30.37 -35.84
C LEU A 23 26.05 -28.93 -35.51
N SER A 24 26.61 -28.21 -36.49
CA SER A 24 26.96 -26.78 -36.34
C SER A 24 25.73 -25.92 -36.09
N LEU A 25 24.59 -26.20 -36.73
CA LEU A 25 23.33 -25.49 -36.50
C LEU A 25 22.79 -25.74 -35.10
N LEU A 26 22.87 -27.00 -34.61
CA LEU A 26 22.47 -27.34 -33.22
C LEU A 26 23.35 -26.66 -32.18
N ILE A 27 24.67 -26.64 -32.41
CA ILE A 27 25.63 -25.95 -31.52
C ILE A 27 25.36 -24.44 -31.53
N ALA A 28 25.11 -23.83 -32.71
CA ALA A 28 24.78 -22.43 -32.80
C ALA A 28 23.44 -22.11 -32.12
N ALA A 29 22.43 -22.96 -32.27
CA ALA A 29 21.13 -22.80 -31.63
C ALA A 29 21.26 -22.93 -30.10
N ALA A 30 22.03 -23.90 -29.60
CA ALA A 30 22.32 -24.05 -28.18
C ALA A 30 23.08 -22.85 -27.61
N TRP A 31 24.10 -22.35 -28.35
CA TRP A 31 24.83 -21.15 -27.97
C TRP A 31 23.93 -19.90 -27.97
N LEU A 32 23.07 -19.73 -28.97
CA LEU A 32 22.11 -18.64 -29.05
C LEU A 32 21.12 -18.68 -27.87
N SER A 33 20.61 -19.88 -27.56
CA SER A 33 19.68 -20.13 -26.44
C SER A 33 20.31 -19.82 -25.09
N THR A 34 21.61 -20.05 -24.90
CA THR A 34 22.31 -19.70 -23.65
C THR A 34 22.70 -18.23 -23.58
N ARG A 35 22.89 -17.55 -24.72
CA ARG A 35 23.28 -16.14 -24.78
C ARG A 35 22.12 -15.16 -24.70
N TYR A 36 20.96 -15.52 -25.24
CA TYR A 36 19.74 -14.69 -25.28
C TYR A 36 18.63 -15.34 -24.46
N HIS A 37 18.60 -15.01 -23.14
CA HIS A 37 17.54 -15.46 -22.25
C HIS A 37 16.33 -14.53 -22.39
N THR A 38 15.46 -14.78 -23.35
CA THR A 38 14.12 -14.18 -23.36
C THR A 38 13.23 -15.02 -22.45
N GLN A 39 12.96 -14.55 -21.26
CA GLN A 39 11.99 -15.15 -20.35
C GLN A 39 10.65 -14.42 -20.54
N THR A 40 9.66 -15.12 -21.07
CA THR A 40 8.27 -14.67 -21.08
C THR A 40 7.54 -15.37 -19.96
N ASP A 41 6.95 -14.57 -19.06
CA ASP A 41 6.10 -15.11 -18.01
C ASP A 41 4.76 -15.52 -18.59
N LEU A 42 4.53 -16.83 -18.71
CA LEU A 42 3.31 -17.42 -19.23
C LEU A 42 2.27 -17.70 -18.13
N THR A 43 2.54 -17.30 -16.87
CA THR A 43 1.56 -17.45 -15.80
C THR A 43 0.41 -16.44 -15.98
N ALA A 44 -0.82 -16.86 -15.70
CA ALA A 44 -2.02 -16.03 -15.90
C ALA A 44 -1.99 -14.69 -15.15
N ASN A 45 -1.22 -14.60 -14.05
CA ASN A 45 -1.08 -13.42 -13.20
C ASN A 45 0.33 -12.82 -13.23
N GLN A 46 1.21 -13.26 -14.15
CA GLN A 46 2.62 -12.81 -14.20
C GLN A 46 3.33 -12.91 -12.85
N ASN A 47 3.08 -13.99 -12.10
CA ASN A 47 3.58 -14.16 -10.72
C ASN A 47 5.11 -14.27 -10.62
N ASN A 48 5.82 -14.52 -11.73
CA ASN A 48 7.27 -14.66 -11.79
C ASN A 48 7.98 -13.38 -12.25
N THR A 49 7.24 -12.29 -12.46
CA THR A 49 7.79 -10.97 -12.83
C THR A 49 7.28 -9.89 -11.87
N LEU A 50 8.11 -8.88 -11.62
CA LEU A 50 7.69 -7.72 -10.82
C LEU A 50 6.59 -6.93 -11.54
N SER A 51 5.78 -6.24 -10.77
CA SER A 51 4.80 -5.29 -11.29
C SER A 51 5.51 -4.15 -12.05
N PRO A 52 4.86 -3.56 -13.07
CA PRO A 52 5.43 -2.41 -13.79
C PRO A 52 5.80 -1.25 -12.85
N VAL A 53 5.16 -1.19 -11.73
CA VAL A 53 5.36 -0.19 -10.70
C VAL A 53 6.65 -0.44 -9.93
N SER A 54 6.88 -1.65 -9.42
CA SER A 54 8.12 -2.05 -8.76
C SER A 54 9.33 -1.85 -9.68
N ILE A 55 9.17 -2.15 -10.97
CA ILE A 55 10.20 -1.91 -11.99
C ILE A 55 10.54 -0.43 -12.11
N LYS A 56 9.52 0.46 -12.20
CA LYS A 56 9.73 1.92 -12.24
C LYS A 56 10.43 2.46 -11.00
N VAL A 57 10.10 1.92 -9.83
CA VAL A 57 10.77 2.29 -8.57
C VAL A 57 12.25 1.91 -8.64
N LEU A 58 12.56 0.66 -8.96
CA LEU A 58 13.95 0.18 -9.06
C LEU A 58 14.79 0.97 -10.07
N GLN A 59 14.19 1.40 -11.18
CA GLN A 59 14.87 2.23 -12.19
C GLN A 59 15.24 3.64 -11.68
N LYS A 60 14.44 4.20 -10.76
CA LYS A 60 14.71 5.50 -10.14
C LYS A 60 15.82 5.46 -9.09
N LEU A 61 16.12 4.30 -8.52
CA LEU A 61 17.13 4.13 -7.50
C LEU A 61 18.54 4.13 -8.13
N SER A 62 19.38 5.11 -7.81
CA SER A 62 20.71 5.25 -8.42
C SER A 62 21.81 4.51 -7.68
N ALA A 63 21.67 4.29 -6.36
CA ALA A 63 22.68 3.65 -5.52
C ALA A 63 22.48 2.13 -5.43
N PRO A 64 23.51 1.36 -5.04
CA PRO A 64 23.37 -0.05 -4.71
C PRO A 64 22.47 -0.24 -3.49
N ILE A 65 21.77 -1.37 -3.46
CA ILE A 65 20.86 -1.77 -2.39
C ILE A 65 21.47 -3.01 -1.71
N GLN A 66 21.51 -3.03 -0.38
CA GLN A 66 21.91 -4.21 0.40
C GLN A 66 20.69 -4.77 1.13
N ILE A 67 20.48 -6.08 1.04
CA ILE A 67 19.37 -6.75 1.71
C ILE A 67 19.95 -7.87 2.58
N HIS A 68 19.70 -7.80 3.88
CA HIS A 68 20.09 -8.81 4.84
C HIS A 68 18.87 -9.65 5.21
N VAL A 69 18.88 -10.93 4.84
CA VAL A 69 17.82 -11.90 5.16
C VAL A 69 18.22 -12.64 6.42
N LEU A 70 17.72 -12.19 7.56
CA LEU A 70 18.05 -12.69 8.89
C LEU A 70 16.94 -13.62 9.38
N ILE A 71 16.87 -14.82 8.82
CA ILE A 71 15.79 -15.80 9.04
C ILE A 71 16.37 -17.17 9.23
N SER A 72 15.95 -17.89 10.28
CA SER A 72 16.43 -19.24 10.59
C SER A 72 15.69 -20.33 9.79
N ASP A 73 14.41 -20.11 9.44
CA ASP A 73 13.60 -21.12 8.71
C ASP A 73 14.04 -21.25 7.25
N PRO A 74 14.50 -22.46 6.81
CA PRO A 74 14.96 -22.68 5.44
C PRO A 74 13.85 -22.54 4.40
N SER A 75 12.61 -22.90 4.71
CA SER A 75 11.50 -22.86 3.75
C SER A 75 11.06 -21.42 3.49
N LEU A 76 10.96 -20.61 4.54
CA LEU A 76 10.69 -19.19 4.43
C LEU A 76 11.84 -18.45 3.72
N ARG A 77 13.08 -18.83 4.00
CA ARG A 77 14.27 -18.29 3.32
C ARG A 77 14.22 -18.54 1.82
N GLN A 78 13.77 -19.72 1.37
CA GLN A 78 13.64 -20.03 -0.04
C GLN A 78 12.57 -19.17 -0.72
N GLN A 79 11.38 -19.01 -0.11
CA GLN A 79 10.32 -18.15 -0.64
C GLN A 79 10.78 -16.71 -0.80
N ILE A 80 11.53 -16.21 0.20
CA ILE A 80 12.13 -14.87 0.16
C ILE A 80 13.16 -14.76 -0.95
N ALA A 81 14.01 -15.79 -1.13
CA ALA A 81 15.02 -15.82 -2.17
C ALA A 81 14.40 -15.76 -3.57
N ASP A 82 13.28 -16.44 -3.80
CA ASP A 82 12.56 -16.44 -5.07
C ASP A 82 12.02 -15.04 -5.40
N LEU A 83 11.45 -14.33 -4.42
CA LEU A 83 11.02 -12.94 -4.59
C LEU A 83 12.21 -12.00 -4.86
N LEU A 84 13.25 -12.08 -4.03
CA LEU A 84 14.44 -11.21 -4.16
C LEU A 84 15.18 -11.44 -5.48
N ALA A 85 15.17 -12.64 -6.02
CA ALA A 85 15.73 -12.94 -7.34
C ALA A 85 15.01 -12.18 -8.46
N GLN A 86 13.71 -11.88 -8.31
CA GLN A 86 12.98 -11.05 -9.27
C GLN A 86 13.50 -9.61 -9.25
N TYR A 87 13.78 -9.07 -8.06
CA TYR A 87 14.35 -7.73 -7.90
C TYR A 87 15.78 -7.64 -8.45
N GLN A 88 16.63 -8.64 -8.18
CA GLN A 88 18.00 -8.70 -8.72
C GLN A 88 18.04 -8.78 -10.24
N ARG A 89 17.08 -9.46 -10.88
CA ARG A 89 16.96 -9.49 -12.34
C ARG A 89 16.75 -8.11 -12.95
N VAL A 90 15.92 -7.27 -12.30
CA VAL A 90 15.64 -5.91 -12.76
C VAL A 90 16.77 -4.95 -12.38
N LYS A 91 17.38 -5.14 -11.21
CA LYS A 91 18.46 -4.30 -10.69
C LYS A 91 19.63 -5.15 -10.18
N PRO A 92 20.61 -5.48 -11.03
CA PRO A 92 21.77 -6.32 -10.65
C PRO A 92 22.64 -5.76 -9.53
N SER A 93 22.53 -4.46 -9.20
CA SER A 93 23.25 -3.84 -8.09
C SER A 93 22.63 -4.11 -6.71
N ILE A 94 21.63 -5.00 -6.61
CA ILE A 94 21.11 -5.49 -5.34
C ILE A 94 22.02 -6.62 -4.85
N THR A 95 22.59 -6.46 -3.65
CA THR A 95 23.35 -7.49 -2.95
C THR A 95 22.49 -8.09 -1.84
N ILE A 96 22.45 -9.42 -1.76
CA ILE A 96 21.64 -10.12 -0.76
C ILE A 96 22.57 -10.99 0.09
N ASP A 97 22.44 -10.83 1.39
CA ASP A 97 23.16 -11.62 2.39
C ASP A 97 22.17 -12.45 3.21
N TYR A 98 22.41 -13.75 3.31
CA TYR A 98 21.58 -14.69 4.05
C TYR A 98 22.30 -15.14 5.31
N SER A 99 21.82 -14.71 6.46
CA SER A 99 22.43 -15.05 7.75
C SER A 99 21.40 -15.63 8.72
N ASP A 100 21.85 -16.55 9.56
CA ASP A 100 21.03 -17.03 10.68
C ASP A 100 21.17 -16.06 11.86
N PRO A 101 20.12 -15.42 12.35
CA PRO A 101 20.17 -14.50 13.48
C PRO A 101 20.68 -15.17 14.77
N LYS A 102 20.56 -16.49 14.89
CA LYS A 102 21.12 -17.25 16.02
C LYS A 102 22.63 -17.43 15.94
N ALA A 103 23.15 -17.54 14.72
CA ALA A 103 24.60 -17.65 14.48
C ALA A 103 25.30 -16.28 14.53
N HIS A 104 24.58 -15.20 14.24
CA HIS A 104 25.09 -13.82 14.17
C HIS A 104 24.33 -12.86 15.11
N PRO A 105 24.47 -13.01 16.44
CA PRO A 105 23.74 -12.18 17.42
C PRO A 105 24.12 -10.69 17.37
N GLU A 106 25.28 -10.35 16.81
CA GLU A 106 25.70 -8.97 16.57
C GLU A 106 24.80 -8.26 15.56
N LEU A 107 24.35 -8.94 14.50
CA LEU A 107 23.39 -8.39 13.53
C LEU A 107 22.01 -8.19 14.15
N SER A 108 21.59 -9.14 14.99
CA SER A 108 20.32 -9.05 15.72
C SER A 108 20.30 -7.84 16.65
N LYS A 109 21.42 -7.53 17.31
CA LYS A 109 21.55 -6.31 18.14
C LYS A 109 21.61 -5.06 17.30
N LYS A 110 22.42 -5.05 16.21
CA LYS A 110 22.54 -3.88 15.30
C LYS A 110 21.20 -3.42 14.78
N TYR A 111 20.31 -4.36 14.39
CA TYR A 111 19.04 -4.07 13.76
C TYR A 111 17.84 -4.21 14.70
N HIS A 112 18.04 -4.37 16.00
CA HIS A 112 16.99 -4.53 17.02
C HIS A 112 15.95 -5.60 16.62
N LEU A 113 16.44 -6.81 16.26
CA LEU A 113 15.57 -7.87 15.78
C LEU A 113 14.86 -8.59 16.94
N SER A 114 13.61 -8.98 16.68
CA SER A 114 12.88 -9.94 17.52
C SER A 114 13.38 -11.39 17.25
N SER A 115 12.98 -12.33 18.11
CA SER A 115 13.37 -13.75 18.00
C SER A 115 12.93 -14.45 16.70
N VAL A 116 12.03 -13.89 15.95
CA VAL A 116 11.45 -14.49 14.70
C VAL A 116 12.31 -14.23 13.47
N GLY A 117 13.22 -13.24 13.52
CA GLY A 117 13.98 -12.78 12.36
C GLY A 117 13.29 -11.70 11.55
N ALA A 118 13.98 -11.13 10.57
CA ALA A 118 13.45 -10.10 9.67
C ALA A 118 14.31 -9.99 8.41
N VAL A 119 13.79 -9.25 7.41
CA VAL A 119 14.57 -8.77 6.27
C VAL A 119 14.91 -7.32 6.52
N VAL A 120 16.20 -6.97 6.44
CA VAL A 120 16.66 -5.58 6.58
C VAL A 120 17.14 -5.08 5.23
N VAL A 121 16.64 -3.95 4.79
CA VAL A 121 17.00 -3.30 3.53
C VAL A 121 17.82 -2.05 3.84
N GLU A 122 19.01 -1.96 3.27
CA GLU A 122 19.87 -0.78 3.39
C GLU A 122 20.00 -0.05 2.04
N TYR A 123 19.84 1.26 2.05
CA TYR A 123 20.02 2.13 0.90
C TYR A 123 20.57 3.50 1.32
N LYS A 124 21.67 3.95 0.73
CA LYS A 124 22.34 5.22 1.04
C LYS A 124 22.60 5.47 2.52
N GLY A 125 22.97 4.41 3.25
CA GLY A 125 23.28 4.48 4.69
C GLY A 125 22.07 4.50 5.63
N LYS A 126 20.85 4.54 5.09
CA LYS A 126 19.60 4.32 5.83
C LYS A 126 19.23 2.84 5.77
N HIS A 127 18.59 2.33 6.80
CA HIS A 127 18.09 0.95 6.81
C HIS A 127 16.68 0.88 7.37
N GLU A 128 15.92 -0.09 6.91
CA GLU A 128 14.55 -0.36 7.34
C GLU A 128 14.32 -1.86 7.49
N LYS A 129 13.50 -2.25 8.45
CA LYS A 129 13.19 -3.64 8.77
C LYS A 129 11.82 -4.03 8.23
N ILE A 130 11.76 -5.13 7.50
CA ILE A 130 10.52 -5.72 7.00
C ILE A 130 10.27 -7.02 7.77
N THR A 131 9.14 -7.10 8.46
CA THR A 131 8.74 -8.29 9.22
C THR A 131 8.00 -9.30 8.34
N TYR A 132 7.20 -8.82 7.41
CA TYR A 132 6.52 -9.63 6.39
C TYR A 132 6.93 -9.14 5.02
N LEU A 133 7.65 -9.98 4.27
CA LEU A 133 8.20 -9.62 2.96
C LEU A 133 7.28 -10.08 1.85
N ASP A 134 6.75 -9.13 1.12
CA ASP A 134 6.09 -9.29 -0.17
C ASP A 134 6.57 -8.20 -1.15
N GLU A 135 6.06 -8.21 -2.38
CA GLU A 135 6.43 -7.22 -3.38
C GLU A 135 6.06 -5.80 -2.95
N ASN A 136 4.91 -5.64 -2.30
CA ASN A 136 4.41 -4.35 -1.85
C ASN A 136 5.29 -3.77 -0.74
N SER A 137 5.53 -4.55 0.32
CA SER A 137 6.35 -4.13 1.47
C SER A 137 7.78 -3.78 1.05
N LEU A 138 8.41 -4.59 0.19
CA LEU A 138 9.77 -4.34 -0.28
C LEU A 138 9.85 -3.08 -1.16
N THR A 139 8.93 -2.93 -2.12
CA THR A 139 8.93 -1.76 -3.01
C THR A 139 8.67 -0.48 -2.24
N ASN A 140 7.73 -0.49 -1.29
CA ASN A 140 7.44 0.66 -0.44
C ASN A 140 8.62 1.01 0.48
N THR A 141 9.27 0.02 1.08
CA THR A 141 10.49 0.22 1.88
C THR A 141 11.61 0.85 1.03
N LEU A 142 11.80 0.39 -0.19
CA LEU A 142 12.79 0.98 -1.11
C LEU A 142 12.45 2.43 -1.47
N LEU A 143 11.17 2.76 -1.70
CA LEU A 143 10.71 4.13 -1.91
C LEU A 143 10.97 5.01 -0.69
N GLN A 144 10.63 4.52 0.50
CA GLN A 144 10.85 5.22 1.76
C GLN A 144 12.34 5.51 1.99
N LEU A 145 13.22 4.51 1.81
CA LEU A 145 14.67 4.68 1.93
C LEU A 145 15.26 5.62 0.86
N ALA A 146 14.63 5.65 -0.33
CA ALA A 146 15.02 6.55 -1.41
C ALA A 146 14.56 7.99 -1.19
N SER A 147 13.51 8.19 -0.41
CA SER A 147 13.04 9.52 -0.04
C SER A 147 14.13 10.24 0.77
N SER A 148 14.53 11.41 0.28
CA SER A 148 15.51 12.23 0.97
C SER A 148 14.92 13.09 2.09
N ARG A 149 13.59 13.09 2.24
CA ARG A 149 12.88 13.86 3.25
C ARG A 149 12.62 12.98 4.49
N ASP A 150 13.19 13.37 5.61
CA ASP A 150 12.71 12.92 6.90
C ASP A 150 11.35 13.58 7.15
N ILE A 151 10.31 12.77 7.34
CA ILE A 151 8.95 13.25 7.55
C ILE A 151 8.75 13.45 9.05
N TRP A 152 8.66 14.70 9.47
CA TRP A 152 8.37 15.08 10.85
C TRP A 152 6.90 15.46 10.97
N LEU A 153 6.20 14.86 11.94
CA LEU A 153 4.82 15.18 12.27
C LEU A 153 4.78 15.83 13.64
N SER A 154 4.21 17.02 13.75
CA SER A 154 4.05 17.73 15.01
C SER A 154 2.65 17.53 15.56
N PHE A 155 2.52 16.82 16.69
CA PHE A 155 1.27 16.59 17.39
C PHE A 155 1.11 17.65 18.48
N LEU A 156 0.07 18.46 18.41
CA LEU A 156 -0.18 19.50 19.39
C LEU A 156 -0.47 18.88 20.76
N THR A 157 0.09 19.49 21.80
CA THR A 157 -0.07 19.07 23.20
C THR A 157 -0.07 20.29 24.13
N GLY A 158 -0.66 20.14 25.31
CA GLY A 158 -0.66 21.19 26.35
C GLY A 158 -2.04 21.59 26.84
N HIS A 159 -3.10 21.21 26.08
CA HIS A 159 -4.48 21.58 26.39
C HIS A 159 -5.39 20.36 26.60
N GLY A 160 -4.79 19.18 26.89
CA GLY A 160 -5.53 17.93 27.09
C GLY A 160 -5.90 17.21 25.80
N GLU A 161 -5.11 17.44 24.75
CA GLU A 161 -5.13 16.65 23.51
C GLU A 161 -4.71 15.21 23.78
N ARG A 162 -5.01 14.29 22.84
CA ARG A 162 -4.62 12.90 22.93
C ARG A 162 -3.10 12.74 22.86
N SER A 163 -2.55 12.04 23.86
CA SER A 163 -1.08 11.89 23.99
C SER A 163 -0.50 10.93 22.97
N LEU A 164 0.57 11.36 22.29
CA LEU A 164 1.33 10.51 21.37
C LEU A 164 2.13 9.40 22.07
N GLU A 165 2.44 9.57 23.34
CA GLU A 165 3.22 8.63 24.16
C GLU A 165 2.37 7.90 25.21
N GLY A 166 1.10 8.30 25.33
CA GLY A 166 0.17 7.78 26.31
C GLY A 166 -0.29 6.35 26.00
N GLN A 167 -0.62 5.61 27.07
CA GLN A 167 -1.08 4.23 27.00
C GLN A 167 -2.57 4.08 27.33
N ALA A 168 -3.25 5.17 27.64
CA ALA A 168 -4.69 5.14 27.87
C ALA A 168 -5.45 4.78 26.60
N ASN A 169 -6.66 4.26 26.74
CA ASN A 169 -7.48 3.82 25.61
C ASN A 169 -7.72 4.92 24.57
N PHE A 170 -7.84 6.17 25.01
CA PHE A 170 -8.06 7.34 24.16
C PHE A 170 -6.79 7.98 23.61
N ASP A 171 -5.59 7.56 24.06
CA ASP A 171 -4.31 8.09 23.59
C ASP A 171 -3.92 7.53 22.23
N LEU A 172 -2.92 8.16 21.58
CA LEU A 172 -2.40 7.81 20.24
C LEU A 172 -1.06 7.06 20.28
N GLY A 173 -0.66 6.49 21.45
CA GLY A 173 0.66 5.87 21.62
C GLY A 173 0.94 4.73 20.64
N LEU A 174 -0.05 3.88 20.35
CA LEU A 174 0.10 2.81 19.34
C LEU A 174 0.26 3.38 17.93
N PHE A 175 -0.49 4.42 17.58
CA PHE A 175 -0.36 5.07 16.28
C PHE A 175 1.01 5.73 16.13
N GLY A 176 1.51 6.43 17.15
CA GLY A 176 2.86 6.98 17.18
C GLY A 176 3.94 5.93 16.96
N ALA A 177 3.83 4.77 17.63
CA ALA A 177 4.75 3.66 17.44
C ALA A 177 4.70 3.08 16.02
N GLU A 178 3.51 2.99 15.41
CA GLU A 178 3.36 2.51 14.03
C GLU A 178 3.95 3.49 13.00
N LEU A 179 3.86 4.81 13.25
CA LEU A 179 4.52 5.82 12.43
C LEU A 179 6.05 5.69 12.51
N GLN A 180 6.60 5.55 13.74
CA GLN A 180 8.04 5.38 13.94
C GLN A 180 8.59 4.13 13.26
N LYS A 181 7.87 3.00 13.31
CA LYS A 181 8.26 1.78 12.58
C LYS A 181 8.39 1.98 11.08
N ARG A 182 7.72 3.00 10.53
CA ARG A 182 7.74 3.35 9.11
C ARG A 182 8.69 4.51 8.77
N GLY A 183 9.58 4.88 9.71
CA GLY A 183 10.56 5.96 9.50
C GLY A 183 9.94 7.35 9.44
N ILE A 184 8.71 7.51 9.94
CA ILE A 184 8.08 8.80 10.16
C ILE A 184 8.39 9.21 11.60
N HIS A 185 8.73 10.49 11.82
CA HIS A 185 9.15 11.00 13.12
C HIS A 185 8.03 11.82 13.77
N PRO A 186 7.11 11.18 14.54
CA PRO A 186 6.12 11.92 15.30
C PRO A 186 6.76 12.55 16.52
N GLN A 187 6.43 13.82 16.79
CA GLN A 187 6.92 14.58 17.95
C GLN A 187 5.79 15.35 18.61
N SER A 188 5.81 15.43 19.93
CA SER A 188 4.89 16.25 20.71
C SER A 188 5.30 17.73 20.62
N LEU A 189 4.35 18.61 20.32
CA LEU A 189 4.55 20.06 20.16
C LEU A 189 3.69 20.82 21.16
N ASN A 190 4.33 21.55 22.08
CA ASN A 190 3.65 22.48 22.98
C ASN A 190 3.94 23.92 22.55
N LEU A 191 2.96 24.58 21.93
CA LEU A 191 3.12 25.93 21.37
C LEU A 191 3.42 27.00 22.42
N ALA A 192 2.89 26.85 23.65
CA ALA A 192 3.21 27.78 24.73
C ALA A 192 4.69 27.75 25.13
N LYS A 193 5.38 26.60 24.91
CA LYS A 193 6.80 26.44 25.23
C LYS A 193 7.70 26.76 24.03
N THR A 194 7.32 26.34 22.84
CA THR A 194 8.16 26.47 21.62
C THR A 194 7.99 27.83 20.95
N GLY A 195 6.84 28.48 21.11
CA GLY A 195 6.51 29.76 20.51
C GLY A 195 6.24 29.72 19.00
N ALA A 196 6.51 28.61 18.33
CA ALA A 196 6.25 28.44 16.90
C ALA A 196 6.17 26.95 16.52
N ILE A 197 5.50 26.66 15.40
CA ILE A 197 5.54 25.34 14.76
C ILE A 197 6.90 25.22 14.03
N PRO A 198 7.67 24.15 14.25
CA PRO A 198 8.98 23.98 13.63
C PRO A 198 8.91 23.94 12.09
N ASP A 199 9.84 24.60 11.41
CA ASP A 199 9.89 24.68 9.93
C ASP A 199 10.06 23.31 9.24
N ASN A 200 10.61 22.32 9.95
CA ASN A 200 10.76 20.96 9.45
C ASN A 200 9.49 20.13 9.62
N SER A 201 8.42 20.65 10.21
CA SER A 201 7.15 19.94 10.34
C SER A 201 6.49 19.79 8.98
N SER A 202 6.42 18.55 8.52
CA SER A 202 5.73 18.20 7.27
C SER A 202 4.21 18.24 7.41
N LEU A 203 3.73 18.05 8.65
CA LEU A 203 2.31 18.00 9.02
C LEU A 203 2.12 18.41 10.46
N LEU A 204 1.13 19.25 10.73
CA LEU A 204 0.57 19.48 12.05
C LEU A 204 -0.60 18.54 12.29
N VAL A 205 -0.62 17.85 13.42
CA VAL A 205 -1.75 17.01 13.86
C VAL A 205 -2.36 17.64 15.12
N LEU A 206 -3.64 17.91 15.07
CA LEU A 206 -4.41 18.51 16.14
C LEU A 206 -5.62 17.66 16.46
N THR A 207 -5.67 17.10 17.66
CA THR A 207 -6.87 16.44 18.19
C THR A 207 -7.67 17.41 19.04
N GLU A 208 -8.96 17.15 19.23
CA GLU A 208 -9.83 18.02 20.05
C GLU A 208 -9.22 18.21 21.44
N PRO A 209 -8.92 19.44 21.86
CA PRO A 209 -8.34 19.70 23.18
C PRO A 209 -9.38 19.57 24.30
N GLY A 210 -8.90 19.41 25.53
CA GLY A 210 -9.72 19.39 26.75
C GLY A 210 -10.09 20.77 27.26
N VAL A 211 -9.33 21.78 26.87
CA VAL A 211 -9.54 23.21 27.18
C VAL A 211 -9.20 24.07 25.97
N ALA A 212 -9.72 25.28 25.92
CA ALA A 212 -9.48 26.19 24.79
C ALA A 212 -8.00 26.53 24.64
N LEU A 213 -7.53 26.57 23.39
CA LEU A 213 -6.23 27.08 23.03
C LEU A 213 -6.12 28.58 23.37
N LEU A 214 -4.92 29.02 23.70
CA LEU A 214 -4.69 30.44 23.90
C LEU A 214 -4.84 31.22 22.58
N PRO A 215 -5.30 32.48 22.59
CA PRO A 215 -5.43 33.26 21.37
C PRO A 215 -4.14 33.36 20.56
N ALA A 216 -2.98 33.45 21.23
CA ALA A 216 -1.68 33.48 20.57
C ALA A 216 -1.34 32.16 19.87
N GLU A 217 -1.71 31.02 20.45
CA GLU A 217 -1.50 29.70 19.84
C GLU A 217 -2.41 29.47 18.63
N MET A 218 -3.69 29.88 18.76
CA MET A 218 -4.64 29.86 17.63
C MET A 218 -4.12 30.73 16.47
N GLN A 219 -3.55 31.89 16.75
CA GLN A 219 -2.95 32.76 15.73
C GLN A 219 -1.73 32.09 15.06
N GLN A 220 -0.89 31.38 15.83
CA GLN A 220 0.25 30.64 15.26
C GLN A 220 -0.21 29.51 14.32
N ILE A 221 -1.27 28.78 14.70
CA ILE A 221 -1.84 27.73 13.86
C ILE A 221 -2.42 28.35 12.57
N THR A 222 -3.16 29.46 12.70
CA THR A 222 -3.73 30.17 11.55
C THR A 222 -2.62 30.67 10.61
N ASN A 223 -1.58 31.29 11.15
CA ASN A 223 -0.43 31.74 10.36
C ASN A 223 0.26 30.58 9.66
N TYR A 224 0.44 29.42 10.33
CA TYR A 224 1.01 28.22 9.73
C TYR A 224 0.18 27.76 8.52
N LEU A 225 -1.14 27.77 8.65
CA LEU A 225 -2.05 27.41 7.56
C LEU A 225 -1.99 28.43 6.41
N GLU A 226 -1.97 29.74 6.69
CA GLU A 226 -1.84 30.78 5.67
C GLU A 226 -0.54 30.66 4.86
N HIS A 227 0.54 30.19 5.48
CA HIS A 227 1.81 29.92 4.81
C HIS A 227 1.86 28.56 4.10
N GLY A 228 0.75 27.83 4.06
CA GLY A 228 0.63 26.58 3.31
C GLY A 228 0.99 25.33 4.10
N GLY A 229 0.98 25.40 5.41
CA GLY A 229 1.16 24.24 6.27
C GLY A 229 0.05 23.21 6.12
N ASN A 230 0.38 21.94 6.13
CA ASN A 230 -0.58 20.82 6.06
C ASN A 230 -1.14 20.50 7.46
N LEU A 231 -2.41 20.10 7.54
CA LEU A 231 -3.08 19.85 8.81
C LEU A 231 -3.89 18.54 8.77
N LEU A 232 -3.79 17.75 9.82
CA LEU A 232 -4.79 16.76 10.22
C LEU A 232 -5.51 17.27 11.46
N LEU A 233 -6.81 17.53 11.33
CA LEU A 233 -7.67 17.99 12.42
C LEU A 233 -8.66 16.89 12.78
N LEU A 234 -8.64 16.43 14.01
CA LEU A 234 -9.55 15.43 14.55
C LEU A 234 -10.39 16.07 15.66
N THR A 235 -11.71 16.14 15.47
CA THR A 235 -12.64 16.74 16.45
C THR A 235 -13.62 15.70 16.98
N ASP A 236 -14.12 15.90 18.17
CA ASP A 236 -15.08 15.02 18.82
C ASP A 236 -16.46 15.73 18.98
N PRO A 237 -17.59 15.00 19.09
CA PRO A 237 -18.93 15.62 19.16
C PRO A 237 -19.12 16.48 20.41
N GLU A 238 -18.60 16.04 21.55
CA GLU A 238 -18.88 16.64 22.86
C GLU A 238 -18.24 18.01 23.10
N ARG A 239 -17.19 18.35 22.32
CA ARG A 239 -16.35 19.53 22.57
C ARG A 239 -16.43 20.51 21.39
N SER A 240 -16.15 21.78 21.64
CA SER A 240 -16.28 22.81 20.62
C SER A 240 -15.13 23.82 20.58
N PHE A 241 -14.00 23.48 21.21
CA PHE A 241 -12.86 24.40 21.31
C PHE A 241 -12.21 24.72 19.96
N LEU A 242 -12.40 23.85 18.95
CA LEU A 242 -11.86 24.01 17.61
C LEU A 242 -12.81 24.73 16.64
N HIS A 243 -13.98 25.19 17.08
CA HIS A 243 -14.92 25.92 16.22
C HIS A 243 -14.30 27.10 15.46
N PRO A 244 -13.44 27.96 16.07
CA PRO A 244 -12.82 29.07 15.33
C PRO A 244 -11.94 28.57 14.17
N LEU A 245 -11.23 27.46 14.37
CA LEU A 245 -10.39 26.87 13.33
C LEU A 245 -11.22 26.19 12.23
N LEU A 246 -12.28 25.47 12.61
CA LEU A 246 -13.23 24.90 11.64
C LEU A 246 -13.86 25.99 10.78
N HIS A 247 -14.29 27.10 11.38
CA HIS A 247 -14.85 28.23 10.66
C HIS A 247 -13.83 28.85 9.67
N HIS A 248 -12.57 29.00 10.07
CA HIS A 248 -11.49 29.46 9.20
C HIS A 248 -11.29 28.53 7.98
N LEU A 249 -11.52 27.24 8.15
CA LEU A 249 -11.45 26.23 7.09
C LEU A 249 -12.73 26.14 6.24
N GLY A 250 -13.77 26.92 6.55
CA GLY A 250 -15.07 26.86 5.86
C GLY A 250 -15.92 25.66 6.27
N LEU A 251 -15.71 25.15 7.48
CA LEU A 251 -16.46 24.05 8.04
C LEU A 251 -17.23 24.45 9.29
N LYS A 252 -18.37 23.81 9.50
CA LYS A 252 -19.18 23.93 10.72
C LYS A 252 -19.40 22.53 11.29
N LYS A 253 -19.14 22.37 12.57
CA LYS A 253 -19.55 21.19 13.33
C LYS A 253 -20.99 21.36 13.80
N LEU A 254 -21.85 20.40 13.50
CA LEU A 254 -23.23 20.39 13.98
C LEU A 254 -23.28 19.92 15.44
N SER A 255 -24.27 20.40 16.19
CA SER A 255 -24.51 19.94 17.56
C SER A 255 -25.16 18.55 17.54
N GLY A 256 -24.75 17.68 18.43
CA GLY A 256 -25.22 16.32 18.51
C GLY A 256 -24.15 15.30 18.11
N GLN A 257 -24.57 14.05 18.00
CA GLN A 257 -23.70 12.91 17.65
C GLN A 257 -24.34 12.12 16.52
N LEU A 258 -23.53 11.64 15.59
CA LEU A 258 -23.97 10.73 14.54
C LEU A 258 -24.22 9.34 15.14
N LEU A 259 -25.43 8.83 14.92
CA LEU A 259 -25.86 7.50 15.33
C LEU A 259 -26.18 6.64 14.10
N GLY A 260 -25.96 5.34 14.22
CA GLY A 260 -26.21 4.38 13.14
C GLY A 260 -26.86 3.09 13.63
N SER A 261 -27.74 2.53 12.84
CA SER A 261 -28.40 1.26 13.14
C SER A 261 -27.61 0.02 12.71
N GLN A 262 -26.59 0.18 11.87
CA GLN A 262 -25.84 -0.94 11.28
C GLN A 262 -24.82 -1.59 12.23
N SER A 263 -24.41 -0.92 13.29
CA SER A 263 -23.44 -1.45 14.26
C SER A 263 -23.89 -2.78 14.88
N SER A 264 -25.17 -2.93 15.16
CA SER A 264 -25.75 -4.17 15.71
C SER A 264 -25.63 -5.37 14.77
N LEU A 265 -25.63 -5.16 13.45
CA LEU A 265 -25.44 -6.23 12.45
C LEU A 265 -24.05 -6.85 12.53
N TYR A 266 -23.08 -6.13 13.07
CA TYR A 266 -21.70 -6.57 13.27
C TYR A 266 -21.38 -6.92 14.73
N GLY A 267 -22.42 -7.07 15.58
CA GLY A 267 -22.29 -7.45 16.98
C GLY A 267 -21.81 -6.31 17.90
N VAL A 268 -21.97 -5.05 17.48
CA VAL A 268 -21.65 -3.87 18.27
C VAL A 268 -22.96 -3.22 18.72
N ASP A 269 -23.36 -3.45 19.97
CA ASP A 269 -24.60 -2.93 20.54
C ASP A 269 -24.49 -1.47 21.01
N ASN A 270 -23.86 -0.63 20.20
CA ASN A 270 -23.74 0.80 20.47
C ASN A 270 -24.00 1.59 19.18
N PRO A 271 -25.10 2.35 19.07
CA PRO A 271 -25.43 3.12 17.87
C PRO A 271 -24.45 4.27 17.59
N GLY A 272 -23.65 4.72 18.56
CA GLY A 272 -22.61 5.73 18.37
C GLY A 272 -21.39 5.23 17.60
N PHE A 273 -21.30 3.92 17.28
CA PHE A 273 -20.25 3.36 16.46
C PHE A 273 -20.64 3.36 14.99
N ILE A 274 -20.02 4.20 14.21
CA ILE A 274 -20.26 4.31 12.77
C ILE A 274 -19.29 3.42 12.03
N LEU A 275 -19.84 2.51 11.22
CA LEU A 275 -19.09 1.56 10.40
C LEU A 275 -19.13 2.02 8.94
N ILE A 276 -17.96 2.15 8.32
CA ILE A 276 -17.84 2.57 6.93
C ILE A 276 -17.18 1.45 6.12
N SER A 277 -17.86 1.02 5.06
CA SER A 277 -17.36 0.03 4.08
C SER A 277 -17.39 0.55 2.64
N GLN A 278 -18.02 1.71 2.41
CA GLN A 278 -18.07 2.37 1.13
C GLN A 278 -17.52 3.80 1.28
N TYR A 279 -16.58 4.15 0.44
CA TYR A 279 -15.86 5.41 0.56
C TYR A 279 -16.06 6.26 -0.68
N PRO A 280 -16.24 7.58 -0.52
CA PRO A 280 -16.16 8.53 -1.64
C PRO A 280 -14.82 8.40 -2.37
N SER A 281 -14.83 8.68 -3.68
CA SER A 281 -13.61 8.59 -4.51
C SER A 281 -12.61 9.67 -4.13
N HIS A 282 -11.50 9.28 -3.52
CA HIS A 282 -10.42 10.17 -3.13
C HIS A 282 -9.08 9.40 -3.15
N PRO A 283 -7.90 10.05 -3.36
CA PRO A 283 -6.60 9.37 -3.33
C PRO A 283 -6.34 8.57 -2.04
N VAL A 284 -6.83 9.01 -0.89
CA VAL A 284 -6.73 8.28 0.40
C VAL A 284 -7.51 6.97 0.37
N THR A 285 -8.70 6.98 -0.26
CA THR A 285 -9.64 5.85 -0.26
C THR A 285 -9.59 5.01 -1.54
N THR A 286 -8.79 5.41 -2.53
CA THR A 286 -8.61 4.64 -3.77
C THR A 286 -8.07 3.24 -3.45
N ALA A 287 -8.75 2.21 -3.95
CA ALA A 287 -8.44 0.79 -3.69
C ALA A 287 -8.49 0.36 -2.21
N PHE A 288 -8.96 1.23 -1.29
CA PHE A 288 -9.20 0.88 0.09
C PHE A 288 -10.53 0.12 0.21
N LYS A 289 -10.50 -1.12 0.72
CA LYS A 289 -11.67 -2.01 0.78
C LYS A 289 -11.99 -2.47 2.19
N ASP A 290 -11.10 -2.17 3.14
CA ASP A 290 -11.31 -2.58 4.51
C ASP A 290 -12.40 -1.73 5.15
N MET A 291 -13.22 -2.33 5.98
CA MET A 291 -14.18 -1.60 6.80
C MET A 291 -13.43 -0.80 7.86
N THR A 292 -13.96 0.37 8.23
CA THR A 292 -13.44 1.20 9.33
C THR A 292 -14.52 1.47 10.36
N ILE A 293 -14.12 1.72 11.60
CA ILE A 293 -15.01 1.99 12.72
C ILE A 293 -14.68 3.33 13.35
N PHE A 294 -15.71 4.14 13.60
CA PHE A 294 -15.61 5.47 14.18
C PHE A 294 -16.52 5.56 15.41
N PRO A 295 -15.95 5.52 16.63
CA PRO A 295 -16.72 5.56 17.85
C PRO A 295 -16.93 7.00 18.34
N GLY A 296 -18.04 7.61 18.05
CA GLY A 296 -18.36 8.96 18.55
C GLY A 296 -18.13 10.07 17.50
N VAL A 297 -18.92 10.05 16.46
CA VAL A 297 -18.74 10.91 15.29
C VAL A 297 -19.50 12.24 15.43
N ALA A 298 -18.78 13.35 15.21
CA ALA A 298 -19.34 14.67 14.99
C ALA A 298 -19.63 14.89 13.49
N VAL A 299 -20.80 15.37 13.15
CA VAL A 299 -21.17 15.74 11.77
C VAL A 299 -20.55 17.08 11.41
N LEU A 300 -19.95 17.14 10.24
CA LEU A 300 -19.34 18.34 9.66
C LEU A 300 -20.16 18.82 8.45
N GLN A 301 -20.31 20.13 8.33
CA GLN A 301 -21.01 20.76 7.23
C GLN A 301 -20.11 21.79 6.55
N ASN A 302 -20.10 21.77 5.21
CA ASN A 302 -19.45 22.80 4.41
C ASN A 302 -20.27 24.10 4.46
N THR A 303 -19.61 25.23 4.71
CA THR A 303 -20.25 26.56 4.79
C THR A 303 -20.19 27.36 3.47
N GLU A 304 -19.68 26.75 2.38
CA GLU A 304 -19.54 27.39 1.05
C GLU A 304 -18.65 28.65 1.01
N SER A 305 -18.08 29.08 2.13
CA SER A 305 -17.28 30.31 2.26
C SER A 305 -15.77 30.05 2.37
N SER A 306 -15.25 29.00 1.72
CA SER A 306 -13.86 28.57 1.86
C SER A 306 -12.99 28.93 0.66
N GLU A 307 -11.74 29.31 0.90
CA GLU A 307 -10.69 29.42 -0.13
C GLU A 307 -10.15 28.05 -0.58
N PHE A 308 -10.60 26.97 0.05
CA PHE A 308 -10.20 25.61 -0.24
C PHE A 308 -11.21 24.90 -1.14
N ASN A 309 -10.71 24.00 -1.97
CA ASN A 309 -11.55 23.00 -2.63
C ASN A 309 -11.83 21.87 -1.62
N LEU A 310 -13.09 21.74 -1.23
CA LEU A 310 -13.55 20.73 -0.28
C LEU A 310 -14.08 19.51 -1.02
N HIS A 311 -13.67 18.32 -0.56
CA HIS A 311 -14.22 17.05 -1.00
C HIS A 311 -14.59 16.20 0.21
N THR A 312 -15.77 15.61 0.18
CA THR A 312 -16.19 14.64 1.20
C THR A 312 -15.23 13.44 1.18
N LEU A 313 -14.62 13.15 2.34
CA LEU A 313 -13.72 12.00 2.50
C LEU A 313 -14.44 10.82 3.13
N LEU A 314 -15.27 11.07 4.15
CA LEU A 314 -16.06 10.05 4.82
C LEU A 314 -17.50 10.56 5.01
N GLN A 315 -18.45 9.66 4.79
CA GLN A 315 -19.88 9.92 4.86
C GLN A 315 -20.58 8.71 5.48
N SER A 316 -21.59 8.95 6.29
CA SER A 316 -22.42 7.88 6.85
C SER A 316 -23.30 7.23 5.79
N ASP A 317 -23.90 6.10 6.14
CA ASP A 317 -24.97 5.52 5.34
C ASP A 317 -26.29 6.33 5.47
N THR A 318 -27.28 5.94 4.66
CA THR A 318 -28.58 6.60 4.60
C THR A 318 -29.49 6.32 5.80
N GLN A 319 -29.15 5.34 6.64
CA GLN A 319 -29.93 4.94 7.83
C GLN A 319 -29.37 5.53 9.12
N ALA A 320 -28.18 6.13 9.04
CA ALA A 320 -27.61 6.90 10.15
C ALA A 320 -28.33 8.26 10.28
N TRP A 321 -28.31 8.83 11.48
CA TRP A 321 -28.89 10.14 11.74
C TRP A 321 -28.04 10.94 12.73
N LEU A 322 -28.09 12.25 12.62
CA LEU A 322 -27.57 13.16 13.64
C LEU A 322 -28.58 13.21 14.77
N GLU A 323 -28.22 12.70 15.93
CA GLU A 323 -28.99 12.81 17.18
C GLU A 323 -28.62 14.10 17.87
N SER A 324 -29.59 14.99 18.04
CA SER A 324 -29.39 16.31 18.64
C SER A 324 -29.28 16.28 20.16
N ASP A 325 -29.87 15.26 20.81
CA ASP A 325 -29.80 15.03 22.26
C ASP A 325 -29.37 13.59 22.58
N PRO A 326 -28.07 13.28 22.51
CA PRO A 326 -27.54 11.91 22.67
C PRO A 326 -27.64 11.37 24.09
N ALA A 327 -28.24 12.08 25.03
CA ALA A 327 -28.30 11.68 26.44
C ALA A 327 -29.29 10.51 26.72
N THR A 328 -30.10 10.11 25.74
CA THR A 328 -31.08 9.02 25.88
C THR A 328 -30.58 7.72 25.29
N ALA A 329 -30.52 6.67 26.10
CA ALA A 329 -30.03 5.33 25.69
C ALA A 329 -30.86 4.65 24.59
N ASP A 330 -32.09 5.11 24.36
CA ASP A 330 -33.05 4.59 23.39
C ASP A 330 -33.25 5.58 22.21
N SER A 331 -32.20 6.33 21.83
CA SER A 331 -32.28 7.30 20.75
C SER A 331 -32.73 6.64 19.45
N GLN A 332 -33.85 7.09 18.92
CA GLN A 332 -34.41 6.75 17.62
C GLN A 332 -34.59 8.05 16.86
N PHE A 333 -34.42 8.00 15.55
CA PHE A 333 -34.65 9.16 14.70
C PHE A 333 -36.06 9.76 14.95
N ASP A 334 -36.13 11.04 15.27
CA ASP A 334 -37.34 11.79 15.47
C ASP A 334 -37.45 12.92 14.44
N ALA A 335 -38.40 12.81 13.51
CA ALA A 335 -38.64 13.79 12.47
C ALA A 335 -39.15 15.11 12.99
N ASP A 336 -39.71 15.18 14.20
CA ASP A 336 -40.22 16.38 14.84
C ASP A 336 -39.14 17.10 15.68
N SER A 337 -37.95 16.52 15.81
CA SER A 337 -36.76 17.07 16.47
C SER A 337 -35.82 17.77 15.47
N PRO A 338 -34.73 18.43 15.93
CA PRO A 338 -33.67 18.92 15.06
C PRO A 338 -32.80 17.84 14.40
N ASP A 339 -33.14 16.56 14.56
CA ASP A 339 -32.41 15.42 14.00
C ASP A 339 -32.38 15.47 12.47
N GLN A 340 -31.28 15.01 11.90
CA GLN A 340 -31.09 14.97 10.46
C GLN A 340 -30.74 13.56 10.01
N MET A 341 -31.50 13.04 9.06
CA MET A 341 -31.25 11.73 8.46
C MET A 341 -30.03 11.78 7.54
N GLY A 342 -29.29 10.67 7.48
CA GLY A 342 -28.17 10.47 6.56
C GLY A 342 -28.57 10.41 5.07
N PRO A 343 -27.58 10.44 4.17
CA PRO A 343 -26.14 10.38 4.48
C PRO A 343 -25.57 11.71 4.97
N LEU A 344 -24.74 11.69 5.99
CA LEU A 344 -24.15 12.86 6.63
C LEU A 344 -22.62 12.80 6.55
N ASP A 345 -22.03 13.93 6.17
CA ASP A 345 -20.59 14.06 6.06
C ASP A 345 -19.94 14.25 7.44
N PHE A 346 -18.86 13.55 7.69
CA PHE A 346 -18.11 13.72 8.93
C PHE A 346 -16.59 13.81 8.72
N ALA A 347 -16.14 13.72 7.46
CA ALA A 347 -14.76 14.03 7.14
C ALA A 347 -14.65 14.70 5.77
N TYR A 348 -13.79 15.72 5.71
CA TYR A 348 -13.48 16.47 4.51
C TYR A 348 -11.99 16.50 4.25
N SER A 349 -11.61 16.40 2.99
CA SER A 349 -10.30 16.82 2.49
C SER A 349 -10.41 18.20 1.87
N LEU A 350 -9.46 19.07 2.21
CA LEU A 350 -9.38 20.44 1.73
C LEU A 350 -8.07 20.63 0.99
N THR A 351 -8.11 21.23 -0.18
CA THR A 351 -6.91 21.51 -0.97
C THR A 351 -6.94 22.93 -1.51
N ARG A 352 -5.79 23.58 -1.55
CA ARG A 352 -5.60 24.81 -2.33
C ARG A 352 -4.19 24.84 -2.92
N THR A 353 -4.04 25.54 -4.05
CA THR A 353 -2.74 25.78 -4.66
C THR A 353 -2.23 27.16 -4.24
N LEU A 354 -1.08 27.19 -3.61
CA LEU A 354 -0.43 28.43 -3.17
C LEU A 354 0.16 29.19 -4.36
N LYS A 355 0.46 30.45 -4.18
CA LYS A 355 1.14 31.30 -5.20
C LYS A 355 2.49 30.73 -5.62
N THR A 356 3.13 29.92 -4.78
CA THR A 356 4.37 29.17 -5.06
C THR A 356 4.20 28.00 -6.00
N GLY A 357 2.96 27.61 -6.33
CA GLY A 357 2.64 26.38 -7.06
C GLY A 357 2.56 25.12 -6.19
N GLN A 358 2.87 25.23 -4.91
CA GLN A 358 2.75 24.11 -3.96
C GLN A 358 1.27 23.90 -3.61
N GLN A 359 0.82 22.64 -3.55
CA GLN A 359 -0.51 22.27 -3.07
C GLN A 359 -0.49 22.13 -1.55
N GLN A 360 -1.36 22.84 -0.86
CA GLN A 360 -1.64 22.62 0.56
C GLN A 360 -2.72 21.55 0.68
N ARG A 361 -2.60 20.66 1.69
CA ARG A 361 -3.51 19.57 1.97
C ARG A 361 -3.92 19.56 3.43
N ILE A 362 -5.22 19.52 3.68
CA ILE A 362 -5.80 19.48 5.03
C ILE A 362 -6.84 18.36 5.05
N ILE A 363 -6.93 17.61 6.12
CA ILE A 363 -8.01 16.67 6.40
C ILE A 363 -8.62 17.03 7.75
N VAL A 364 -9.94 17.08 7.80
CA VAL A 364 -10.74 17.28 9.01
C VAL A 364 -11.66 16.08 9.18
N ILE A 365 -11.62 15.44 10.35
CA ILE A 365 -12.46 14.27 10.68
C ILE A 365 -13.18 14.53 11.98
N GLY A 366 -14.48 14.21 12.02
CA GLY A 366 -15.36 14.38 13.18
C GLY A 366 -15.21 13.29 14.26
N ASP A 367 -14.13 12.56 14.26
CA ASP A 367 -13.83 11.51 15.23
C ASP A 367 -12.31 11.43 15.43
N ALA A 368 -11.85 11.47 16.66
CA ALA A 368 -10.44 11.26 17.00
C ALA A 368 -10.19 9.85 17.55
N ASP A 369 -11.22 9.11 17.93
CA ASP A 369 -11.13 7.79 18.53
C ASP A 369 -10.67 6.71 17.56
N PHE A 370 -10.94 6.86 16.26
CA PHE A 370 -10.57 5.84 15.27
C PHE A 370 -9.05 5.55 15.23
N LEU A 371 -8.20 6.52 15.62
CA LEU A 371 -6.74 6.36 15.76
C LEU A 371 -6.29 6.07 17.20
N ALA A 372 -7.21 6.09 18.16
CA ALA A 372 -6.87 5.85 19.56
C ALA A 372 -6.45 4.39 19.82
N ASN A 373 -5.68 4.19 20.88
CA ASN A 373 -5.15 2.88 21.26
C ASN A 373 -6.23 1.78 21.32
N ALA A 374 -7.45 2.12 21.76
CA ALA A 374 -8.56 1.18 21.85
C ALA A 374 -9.06 0.68 20.48
N TYR A 375 -8.93 1.50 19.42
CA TYR A 375 -9.61 1.25 18.16
C TYR A 375 -8.67 1.16 16.96
N LEU A 376 -7.41 1.55 17.09
CA LEU A 376 -6.42 1.59 16.02
C LEU A 376 -6.28 0.28 15.26
N ASN A 377 -6.26 -0.84 15.99
CA ASN A 377 -6.09 -2.17 15.42
C ASN A 377 -7.41 -2.85 15.02
N ASN A 378 -8.52 -2.14 15.14
CA ASN A 378 -9.81 -2.66 14.74
C ASN A 378 -10.00 -2.44 13.23
N VAL A 379 -10.33 -3.51 12.54
CA VAL A 379 -10.60 -3.51 11.09
C VAL A 379 -9.55 -2.70 10.30
N GLY A 380 -9.92 -1.76 9.44
CA GLY A 380 -9.01 -0.98 8.59
C GLY A 380 -8.53 0.36 9.17
N ASN A 381 -8.74 0.65 10.47
CA ASN A 381 -8.46 1.99 11.03
C ASN A 381 -6.99 2.41 10.91
N LEU A 382 -6.05 1.51 11.25
CA LEU A 382 -4.62 1.78 11.10
C LEU A 382 -4.26 2.11 9.65
N GLU A 383 -4.74 1.31 8.71
CA GLU A 383 -4.43 1.50 7.29
C GLU A 383 -5.00 2.82 6.77
N LEU A 384 -6.23 3.17 7.13
CA LEU A 384 -6.82 4.46 6.78
C LEU A 384 -6.00 5.62 7.36
N GLY A 385 -5.61 5.55 8.64
CA GLY A 385 -4.77 6.54 9.29
C GLY A 385 -3.43 6.75 8.59
N LEU A 386 -2.77 5.67 8.19
CA LEU A 386 -1.50 5.73 7.45
C LEU A 386 -1.68 6.35 6.06
N ARG A 387 -2.72 6.01 5.32
CA ARG A 387 -3.04 6.60 4.02
C ARG A 387 -3.34 8.10 4.12
N ILE A 388 -4.01 8.53 5.19
CA ILE A 388 -4.23 9.94 5.49
C ILE A 388 -2.91 10.67 5.69
N ILE A 389 -2.00 10.14 6.51
CA ILE A 389 -0.68 10.73 6.75
C ILE A 389 0.14 10.79 5.45
N GLN A 390 0.14 9.74 4.66
CA GLN A 390 0.84 9.69 3.38
C GLN A 390 0.37 10.78 2.42
N TRP A 391 -0.94 10.94 2.27
CA TRP A 391 -1.52 11.95 1.41
C TRP A 391 -1.19 13.36 1.92
N LEU A 392 -1.36 13.63 3.22
CA LEU A 392 -1.07 14.94 3.83
C LEU A 392 0.41 15.34 3.75
N THR A 393 1.32 14.39 3.75
CA THR A 393 2.76 14.66 3.67
C THR A 393 3.31 14.66 2.26
N HIS A 394 2.43 14.64 1.23
CA HIS A 394 2.81 14.53 -0.18
C HIS A 394 3.71 13.31 -0.48
N ASN A 395 3.56 12.28 0.31
CA ASN A 395 4.23 11.00 0.10
C ASN A 395 3.36 10.06 -0.72
N ASP A 396 2.70 10.61 -1.75
CA ASP A 396 1.78 9.91 -2.67
C ASP A 396 2.48 8.82 -3.49
N GLN A 397 3.77 8.62 -3.26
CA GLN A 397 4.58 7.60 -3.92
C GLN A 397 4.46 6.22 -3.27
N PHE A 398 3.72 6.09 -2.16
CA PHE A 398 3.31 4.77 -1.69
C PHE A 398 2.35 4.18 -2.70
N ILE A 399 2.81 3.17 -3.37
CA ILE A 399 2.11 2.53 -4.44
C ILE A 399 1.42 1.33 -3.82
N ASP A 400 0.10 1.34 -3.86
CA ASP A 400 -0.67 0.12 -3.64
C ASP A 400 -0.39 -0.81 -4.82
N ILE A 401 0.51 -1.74 -4.59
CA ILE A 401 0.71 -2.86 -5.51
C ILE A 401 -0.36 -3.87 -5.11
N PRO A 402 -1.42 -4.05 -5.92
CA PRO A 402 -2.49 -4.97 -5.56
C PRO A 402 -1.86 -6.34 -5.26
N ALA A 403 -2.20 -6.90 -4.11
CA ALA A 403 -1.77 -8.24 -3.73
C ALA A 403 -2.13 -9.18 -4.90
N ARG A 404 -1.12 -9.79 -5.50
CA ARG A 404 -1.36 -10.81 -6.51
C ARG A 404 -1.89 -12.02 -5.78
N ASP A 405 -3.14 -12.39 -6.06
CA ASP A 405 -3.73 -13.59 -5.51
C ASP A 405 -2.79 -14.77 -5.79
N SER A 406 -2.19 -15.28 -4.74
CA SER A 406 -1.36 -16.49 -4.76
C SER A 406 -2.16 -17.76 -5.00
N VAL A 407 -3.48 -17.64 -5.07
CA VAL A 407 -4.37 -18.73 -5.47
C VAL A 407 -4.11 -18.98 -6.95
N GLY A 408 -3.32 -20.01 -7.23
CA GLY A 408 -3.14 -20.52 -8.58
C GLY A 408 -4.53 -20.75 -9.17
N LYS A 409 -4.96 -19.84 -10.05
CA LYS A 409 -6.13 -20.09 -10.86
C LYS A 409 -5.80 -21.35 -11.63
N SER A 410 -6.45 -22.47 -11.27
CA SER A 410 -6.42 -23.66 -12.09
C SER A 410 -6.67 -23.22 -13.54
N LEU A 411 -5.80 -23.64 -14.44
CA LEU A 411 -5.96 -23.36 -15.87
C LEU A 411 -7.30 -23.97 -16.31
N HIS A 412 -8.34 -23.17 -16.30
CA HIS A 412 -9.63 -23.54 -16.88
C HIS A 412 -9.50 -23.37 -18.39
N PHE A 413 -9.05 -24.43 -19.05
CA PHE A 413 -9.20 -24.50 -20.49
C PHE A 413 -10.69 -24.62 -20.80
N ASN A 414 -11.19 -23.74 -21.64
CA ASN A 414 -12.53 -23.89 -22.23
C ASN A 414 -12.57 -25.25 -22.94
N ASP A 415 -13.69 -25.98 -22.84
CA ASP A 415 -13.87 -27.31 -23.42
C ASP A 415 -13.46 -27.37 -24.90
N LEU A 416 -13.64 -26.29 -25.65
CA LEU A 416 -13.25 -26.13 -27.03
C LEU A 416 -11.72 -26.13 -27.22
N THR A 417 -10.97 -25.44 -26.37
CA THR A 417 -9.48 -25.41 -26.36
C THR A 417 -8.91 -26.77 -25.95
N LEU A 418 -9.52 -27.40 -24.95
CA LEU A 418 -9.14 -28.74 -24.51
C LEU A 418 -9.38 -29.76 -25.61
N GLY A 419 -10.51 -29.68 -26.29
CA GLY A 419 -10.86 -30.49 -27.44
C GLY A 419 -9.88 -30.33 -28.62
N LEU A 420 -9.52 -29.09 -28.96
CA LEU A 420 -8.54 -28.79 -30.01
C LEU A 420 -7.14 -29.31 -29.69
N LEU A 421 -6.68 -29.10 -28.46
CA LEU A 421 -5.38 -29.59 -27.96
C LEU A 421 -5.34 -31.13 -27.99
N SER A 422 -6.38 -31.75 -27.47
CA SER A 422 -6.50 -33.22 -27.47
C SER A 422 -6.51 -33.79 -28.88
N THR A 423 -7.26 -33.19 -29.82
CA THR A 423 -7.31 -33.60 -31.21
C THR A 423 -5.96 -33.43 -31.91
N PHE A 424 -5.25 -32.33 -31.61
CA PHE A 424 -3.92 -32.08 -32.17
C PHE A 424 -2.91 -33.15 -31.73
N PHE A 425 -2.80 -33.39 -30.41
CA PHE A 425 -1.77 -34.30 -29.87
C PHE A 425 -2.14 -35.79 -30.05
N LEU A 426 -3.41 -36.16 -29.96
CA LEU A 426 -3.85 -37.56 -30.07
C LEU A 426 -4.08 -38.03 -31.51
N ILE A 427 -4.46 -37.15 -32.42
CA ILE A 427 -4.85 -37.53 -33.77
C ILE A 427 -3.91 -36.91 -34.80
N LEU A 428 -3.76 -35.60 -34.83
CA LEU A 428 -3.07 -34.90 -35.92
C LEU A 428 -1.55 -35.19 -35.91
N LEU A 429 -0.93 -35.15 -34.74
CA LEU A 429 0.52 -35.38 -34.60
C LEU A 429 0.92 -36.81 -34.94
N PRO A 430 0.27 -37.89 -34.45
CA PRO A 430 0.53 -39.26 -34.89
C PRO A 430 0.27 -39.48 -36.35
N LEU A 431 -0.78 -38.86 -36.91
CA LEU A 431 -1.11 -38.97 -38.34
C LEU A 431 -0.01 -38.36 -39.23
N ILE A 432 0.55 -37.23 -38.85
CA ILE A 432 1.71 -36.60 -39.53
C ILE A 432 2.90 -37.53 -39.51
N PHE A 433 3.19 -38.20 -38.39
CA PHE A 433 4.29 -39.17 -38.31
C PHE A 433 4.04 -40.42 -39.15
N LEU A 434 2.81 -40.95 -39.18
CA LEU A 434 2.42 -42.07 -40.04
C LEU A 434 2.53 -41.74 -41.51
N VAL A 435 2.00 -40.57 -41.92
CA VAL A 435 2.08 -40.15 -43.36
C VAL A 435 3.52 -39.89 -43.77
N SER A 436 4.32 -39.24 -42.93
CA SER A 436 5.75 -39.02 -43.23
C SER A 436 6.53 -40.33 -43.28
N GLY A 437 6.27 -41.28 -42.36
CA GLY A 437 6.88 -42.59 -42.34
C GLY A 437 6.49 -43.40 -43.59
N PHE A 438 5.21 -43.39 -43.99
CA PHE A 438 4.70 -44.04 -45.20
C PHE A 438 5.30 -43.43 -46.46
N TYR A 439 5.41 -42.10 -46.54
CA TYR A 439 6.05 -41.41 -47.66
C TYR A 439 7.54 -41.79 -47.80
N ILE A 440 8.29 -41.83 -46.70
CA ILE A 440 9.69 -42.23 -46.69
C ILE A 440 9.83 -43.72 -47.10
N TRP A 441 8.96 -44.59 -46.58
CA TRP A 441 8.95 -46.02 -46.92
C TRP A 441 8.68 -46.25 -48.41
N ARG A 442 7.65 -45.55 -48.98
CA ARG A 442 7.31 -45.63 -50.40
C ARG A 442 8.47 -45.14 -51.30
N LYS A 443 9.13 -44.04 -50.92
CA LYS A 443 10.28 -43.50 -51.66
C LYS A 443 11.50 -44.41 -51.62
N ARG A 444 11.71 -45.12 -50.51
CA ARG A 444 12.78 -46.13 -50.41
C ARG A 444 12.51 -47.39 -51.21
N LYS A 445 11.25 -47.74 -51.48
CA LYS A 445 10.86 -48.91 -52.28
C LYS A 445 10.88 -48.63 -53.78
N GLN A 446 10.90 -47.39 -54.18
CA GLN A 446 10.98 -46.99 -55.64
C GLN A 446 12.42 -46.71 -56.12
N ASN A 447 13.36 -46.61 -55.18
CA ASN A 447 14.79 -46.54 -55.45
C ASN A 447 15.44 -47.92 -55.18
#